data_dbb4cef51c8b454492a02db7792c5791
#
_entry.id   dbb4cef51c8b454492a02db7792c5791
#
_cell.length_a   1.000
_cell.length_b   1.000
_cell.length_c   1.000
_cell.angle_alpha   90.00
_cell.angle_beta   90.00
_cell.angle_gamma   90.00
#
_symmetry.space_group_name_H-M   'P 1'
#
loop_
_entity.id
_entity.type
_entity.pdbx_description
1 polymer ?
#
loop_
_entity_poly.entity_id
_entity_poly.type
_entity_poly.pdbx_seq_one_letter_code
_entity_poly.pdbx_strand_id
1 'polypeptide(L)'
;MNRKFFFTGIRSPRSSAIMAKAASTRRVPALIVGGGPVGLYASSLLSAYGVPSLLAERAANGKSHPRAHLINTRSMELLRELGVERQIREQTPPMDEWRHFRYCTSVLGTQIAAQDHMAGREWAALSEMTPSPMAHLSQPKLEAILRAEAERRALGGTELLSGYECVSFAQHGGGVTAQLRRVVSPAASASYGARYSAVGTGADADAAPDALTVEADYLLACDGAHSRVRQALGLRLRGPAPLQHFKSVHFVAPALAPLLRERGLEAMLYFCFNRGAVAVLVAHNISQGEWVAQLPFFPGLQDAEALDRAACTAGIAACLGTLPTGHAATPPSPFTTTSSSPSSSSSSSSSGSSASSVTVVPFEVKSIGSWAMSSKVIERLSLGRGGMQVLTTAPPPLPHR
;
A
#
# COMPACT_ATOMS: atom_id res chain seq x y z
N MET A 1 38.90 -4.39 -0.83
CA MET A 1 38.42 -3.42 0.18
C MET A 1 37.03 -3.83 0.61
N ASN A 2 36.89 -4.36 1.81
CA ASN A 2 35.60 -4.80 2.36
C ASN A 2 34.87 -3.58 2.93
N ARG A 3 33.77 -3.12 2.31
CA ARG A 3 32.90 -2.12 2.90
C ARG A 3 31.79 -2.81 3.67
N LYS A 4 31.79 -2.64 4.98
CA LYS A 4 30.70 -3.07 5.87
C LYS A 4 29.68 -1.94 6.00
N PHE A 5 28.42 -2.23 5.73
CA PHE A 5 27.32 -1.27 5.81
C PHE A 5 26.42 -1.64 6.97
N PHE A 6 26.34 -0.77 7.98
CA PHE A 6 25.50 -0.97 9.16
C PHE A 6 24.38 0.05 9.19
N PHE A 7 23.22 -0.37 9.61
CA PHE A 7 22.16 0.55 10.02
C PHE A 7 22.56 1.10 11.40
N THR A 8 23.00 2.34 11.47
CA THR A 8 23.47 2.99 12.69
C THR A 8 22.45 2.95 13.80
N GLY A 9 22.80 2.40 14.97
CA GLY A 9 22.00 2.51 16.18
C GLY A 9 22.05 1.30 17.12
N ILE A 10 23.23 0.67 17.39
CA ILE A 10 23.36 -0.20 18.58
C ILE A 10 24.78 -0.09 19.11
N ARG A 11 24.92 0.46 20.34
CA ARG A 11 26.14 0.30 21.16
C ARG A 11 26.11 -1.07 21.83
N SER A 12 27.18 -1.79 21.70
CA SER A 12 27.44 -3.07 22.34
C SER A 12 27.60 -2.92 23.87
N PRO A 13 26.95 -3.72 24.71
CA PRO A 13 27.38 -3.98 26.07
C PRO A 13 28.26 -5.25 26.11
N ARG A 14 29.18 -5.24 27.06
CA ARG A 14 30.20 -6.24 27.30
C ARG A 14 29.64 -7.63 27.63
N SER A 15 30.31 -8.59 27.11
CA SER A 15 30.42 -10.01 27.41
C SER A 15 29.80 -10.52 28.73
N SER A 16 28.80 -11.41 28.59
CA SER A 16 28.62 -12.58 29.42
C SER A 16 28.28 -13.75 28.48
N ALA A 17 29.05 -14.83 28.62
CA ALA A 17 28.99 -16.01 27.79
C ALA A 17 27.70 -16.80 28.09
N ILE A 18 26.62 -16.49 27.40
CA ILE A 18 25.48 -17.39 27.23
C ILE A 18 25.71 -18.04 25.87
N MET A 19 25.73 -19.38 25.83
CA MET A 19 25.89 -20.15 24.59
C MET A 19 24.87 -19.69 23.57
N ALA A 20 25.31 -18.84 22.66
CA ALA A 20 24.52 -18.41 21.53
C ALA A 20 24.25 -19.65 20.66
N LYS A 21 22.98 -20.02 20.53
CA LYS A 21 22.53 -20.98 19.52
C LYS A 21 23.12 -20.51 18.17
N ALA A 22 23.96 -21.35 17.58
CA ALA A 22 24.70 -21.01 16.36
C ALA A 22 23.72 -20.45 15.34
N ALA A 23 23.96 -19.21 14.89
CA ALA A 23 23.15 -18.58 13.85
C ALA A 23 23.21 -19.48 12.61
N SER A 24 22.05 -19.93 12.15
CA SER A 24 21.99 -20.77 10.95
C SER A 24 22.41 -19.95 9.75
N THR A 25 23.40 -20.45 9.00
CA THR A 25 23.83 -19.83 7.75
C THR A 25 23.14 -20.53 6.58
N ARG A 26 22.55 -19.76 5.69
CA ARG A 26 21.98 -20.24 4.43
C ARG A 26 22.71 -19.65 3.24
N ARG A 27 22.90 -20.43 2.20
CA ARG A 27 23.47 -19.97 0.94
C ARG A 27 22.44 -20.10 -0.16
N VAL A 28 22.26 -19.00 -0.93
CA VAL A 28 21.33 -18.93 -2.06
C VAL A 28 21.95 -18.10 -3.20
N PRO A 29 21.63 -18.36 -4.48
CA PRO A 29 22.08 -17.52 -5.57
C PRO A 29 21.58 -16.07 -5.43
N ALA A 30 20.33 -15.86 -5.00
CA ALA A 30 19.76 -14.54 -4.88
C ALA A 30 19.02 -14.34 -3.54
N LEU A 31 19.35 -13.23 -2.85
CA LEU A 31 18.59 -12.71 -1.72
C LEU A 31 17.73 -11.54 -2.17
N ILE A 32 16.42 -11.62 -1.96
CA ILE A 32 15.46 -10.56 -2.26
C ILE A 32 15.01 -9.92 -0.95
N VAL A 33 15.22 -8.61 -0.80
CA VAL A 33 14.80 -7.87 0.39
C VAL A 33 13.55 -7.05 0.07
N GLY A 34 12.43 -7.44 0.64
CA GLY A 34 11.10 -6.84 0.45
C GLY A 34 10.14 -7.71 -0.33
N GLY A 35 8.98 -8.03 0.26
CA GLY A 35 7.90 -8.87 -0.27
C GLY A 35 6.73 -8.06 -0.84
N GLY A 36 6.98 -6.86 -1.36
CA GLY A 36 6.00 -6.12 -2.17
C GLY A 36 5.90 -6.67 -3.60
N PRO A 37 5.11 -6.03 -4.49
CA PRO A 37 4.86 -6.53 -5.85
C PRO A 37 6.13 -6.83 -6.64
N VAL A 38 7.15 -5.97 -6.51
CA VAL A 38 8.43 -6.13 -7.23
C VAL A 38 9.22 -7.34 -6.73
N GLY A 39 9.31 -7.51 -5.40
CA GLY A 39 10.06 -8.64 -4.83
C GLY A 39 9.38 -9.98 -5.10
N LEU A 40 8.05 -10.04 -4.98
CA LEU A 40 7.27 -11.24 -5.31
C LEU A 40 7.37 -11.58 -6.80
N TYR A 41 7.29 -10.58 -7.67
CA TYR A 41 7.52 -10.77 -9.11
C TYR A 41 8.93 -11.30 -9.38
N ALA A 42 9.96 -10.67 -8.79
CA ALA A 42 11.35 -11.11 -8.96
C ALA A 42 11.58 -12.54 -8.47
N SER A 43 11.01 -12.92 -7.33
CA SER A 43 11.08 -14.29 -6.80
C SER A 43 10.45 -15.29 -7.76
N SER A 44 9.25 -14.99 -8.26
CA SER A 44 8.54 -15.84 -9.21
C SER A 44 9.29 -15.97 -10.54
N LEU A 45 9.87 -14.87 -11.03
CA LEU A 45 10.63 -14.86 -12.28
C LEU A 45 11.93 -15.66 -12.17
N LEU A 46 12.70 -15.48 -11.08
CA LEU A 46 13.90 -16.27 -10.81
C LEU A 46 13.57 -17.76 -10.74
N SER A 47 12.50 -18.13 -10.05
CA SER A 47 12.04 -19.52 -10.00
C SER A 47 11.66 -20.06 -11.37
N ALA A 48 11.03 -19.25 -12.24
CA ALA A 48 10.71 -19.66 -13.62
C ALA A 48 11.96 -19.96 -14.44
N TYR A 49 13.08 -19.27 -14.15
CA TYR A 49 14.39 -19.55 -14.77
C TYR A 49 15.22 -20.60 -14.03
N GLY A 50 14.66 -21.27 -13.03
CA GLY A 50 15.38 -22.29 -12.26
C GLY A 50 16.43 -21.74 -11.30
N VAL A 51 16.36 -20.45 -10.96
CA VAL A 51 17.29 -19.79 -10.04
C VAL A 51 16.68 -19.74 -8.63
N PRO A 52 17.21 -20.50 -7.66
CA PRO A 52 16.75 -20.44 -6.28
C PRO A 52 16.93 -19.05 -5.67
N SER A 53 15.99 -18.63 -4.86
CA SER A 53 16.08 -17.34 -4.16
C SER A 53 15.48 -17.41 -2.76
N LEU A 54 15.96 -16.54 -1.87
CA LEU A 54 15.36 -16.32 -0.55
C LEU A 54 14.78 -14.91 -0.54
N LEU A 55 13.46 -14.79 -0.35
CA LEU A 55 12.78 -13.51 -0.19
C LEU A 55 12.54 -13.26 1.30
N ALA A 56 13.03 -12.13 1.82
CA ALA A 56 12.79 -11.69 3.18
C ALA A 56 11.83 -10.49 3.19
N GLU A 57 10.66 -10.65 3.85
CA GLU A 57 9.67 -9.59 4.06
C GLU A 57 9.49 -9.32 5.55
N ARG A 58 9.63 -8.06 5.94
CA ARG A 58 9.53 -7.62 7.34
C ARG A 58 8.13 -7.81 7.93
N ALA A 59 7.09 -7.58 7.15
CA ALA A 59 5.72 -7.75 7.60
C ALA A 59 5.38 -9.24 7.65
N ALA A 60 4.94 -9.72 8.82
CA ALA A 60 4.45 -11.11 8.97
C ALA A 60 3.15 -11.33 8.19
N ASN A 61 2.28 -10.33 8.21
CA ASN A 61 1.03 -10.27 7.45
C ASN A 61 1.14 -9.19 6.39
N GLY A 62 0.57 -9.41 5.22
CA GLY A 62 0.53 -8.43 4.14
C GLY A 62 0.00 -7.05 4.59
N LYS A 63 0.23 -6.02 3.80
CA LYS A 63 -0.24 -4.66 4.09
C LYS A 63 -1.73 -4.57 3.76
N SER A 64 -2.54 -4.15 4.72
CA SER A 64 -4.00 -4.01 4.55
C SER A 64 -4.43 -2.67 3.96
N HIS A 65 -3.61 -1.60 4.09
CA HIS A 65 -3.93 -0.28 3.56
C HIS A 65 -3.62 -0.19 2.07
N PRO A 66 -4.62 0.01 1.18
CA PRO A 66 -4.39 0.13 -0.26
C PRO A 66 -3.53 1.35 -0.60
N ARG A 67 -2.51 1.18 -1.44
CA ARG A 67 -1.58 2.25 -1.85
C ARG A 67 -1.67 2.59 -3.32
N ALA A 68 -1.88 1.59 -4.15
CA ALA A 68 -1.99 1.71 -5.59
C ALA A 68 -3.16 0.85 -6.05
N HIS A 69 -3.69 1.18 -7.22
CA HIS A 69 -4.86 0.51 -7.77
C HIS A 69 -4.81 0.33 -9.29
N LEU A 70 -4.00 1.13 -9.99
CA LEU A 70 -3.87 1.04 -11.45
C LEU A 70 -2.61 0.27 -11.80
N ILE A 71 -2.76 -0.79 -12.58
CA ILE A 71 -1.68 -1.58 -13.15
C ILE A 71 -1.59 -1.18 -14.62
N ASN A 72 -0.51 -0.48 -14.98
CA ASN A 72 -0.31 -0.01 -16.36
C ASN A 72 -0.03 -1.17 -17.32
N THR A 73 -0.14 -0.90 -18.62
CA THR A 73 0.04 -1.88 -19.70
C THR A 73 1.37 -2.62 -19.61
N ARG A 74 2.49 -1.91 -19.39
CA ARG A 74 3.79 -2.56 -19.28
C ARG A 74 3.86 -3.55 -18.11
N SER A 75 3.30 -3.20 -16.97
CA SER A 75 3.21 -4.11 -15.82
C SER A 75 2.30 -5.31 -16.15
N MET A 76 1.19 -5.10 -16.86
CA MET A 76 0.31 -6.19 -17.27
C MET A 76 0.98 -7.15 -18.26
N GLU A 77 1.80 -6.67 -19.19
CA GLU A 77 2.61 -7.51 -20.09
C GLU A 77 3.55 -8.42 -19.30
N LEU A 78 4.28 -7.85 -18.32
CA LEU A 78 5.17 -8.63 -17.44
C LEU A 78 4.39 -9.65 -16.60
N LEU A 79 3.21 -9.28 -16.10
CA LEU A 79 2.35 -10.17 -15.33
C LEU A 79 1.71 -11.26 -16.20
N ARG A 80 1.46 -10.98 -17.49
CA ARG A 80 1.07 -11.97 -18.50
C ARG A 80 2.18 -12.98 -18.75
N GLU A 81 3.43 -12.52 -18.94
CA GLU A 81 4.60 -13.38 -19.10
C GLU A 81 4.76 -14.31 -17.88
N LEU A 82 4.51 -13.79 -16.68
CA LEU A 82 4.50 -14.58 -15.45
C LEU A 82 3.32 -15.56 -15.37
N GLY A 83 2.27 -15.41 -16.18
CA GLY A 83 1.09 -16.27 -16.21
C GLY A 83 -0.02 -15.91 -15.22
N VAL A 84 0.02 -14.73 -14.59
CA VAL A 84 -0.96 -14.30 -13.58
C VAL A 84 -2.00 -13.28 -14.09
N GLU A 85 -1.95 -12.91 -15.38
CA GLU A 85 -2.88 -11.93 -15.94
C GLU A 85 -4.34 -12.34 -15.77
N ARG A 86 -4.67 -13.62 -15.96
CA ARG A 86 -6.04 -14.13 -15.82
C ARG A 86 -6.60 -13.86 -14.43
N GLN A 87 -5.86 -14.21 -13.38
CA GLN A 87 -6.28 -14.00 -11.99
C GLN A 87 -6.48 -12.51 -11.66
N ILE A 88 -5.69 -11.63 -12.27
CA ILE A 88 -5.82 -10.18 -12.15
C ILE A 88 -7.11 -9.71 -12.82
N ARG A 89 -7.39 -10.18 -14.06
CA ARG A 89 -8.60 -9.83 -14.81
C ARG A 89 -9.87 -10.29 -14.11
N GLU A 90 -9.88 -11.49 -13.54
CA GLU A 90 -11.02 -12.04 -12.80
C GLU A 90 -11.38 -11.22 -11.56
N GLN A 91 -10.41 -10.49 -10.97
CA GLN A 91 -10.61 -9.63 -9.81
C GLN A 91 -10.71 -8.13 -10.15
N THR A 92 -10.46 -7.76 -11.39
CA THR A 92 -10.64 -6.38 -11.87
C THR A 92 -12.14 -6.10 -12.01
N PRO A 93 -12.66 -5.00 -11.44
CA PRO A 93 -14.04 -4.58 -11.67
C PRO A 93 -14.36 -4.37 -13.15
N PRO A 94 -15.64 -4.42 -13.55
CA PRO A 94 -16.05 -4.02 -14.90
C PRO A 94 -15.53 -2.64 -15.26
N MET A 95 -15.12 -2.44 -16.53
CA MET A 95 -14.48 -1.19 -16.97
C MET A 95 -15.38 0.03 -16.74
N ASP A 96 -16.67 -0.11 -16.82
CA ASP A 96 -17.61 1.00 -16.61
C ASP A 96 -17.53 1.54 -15.16
N GLU A 97 -17.11 0.74 -14.19
CA GLU A 97 -16.92 1.19 -12.82
C GLU A 97 -15.65 2.07 -12.63
N TRP A 98 -14.68 2.08 -13.58
CA TRP A 98 -13.41 2.76 -13.36
C TRP A 98 -12.84 3.52 -14.58
N ARG A 99 -13.58 3.61 -15.68
CA ARG A 99 -13.14 4.35 -16.88
C ARG A 99 -13.19 5.86 -16.75
N HIS A 100 -13.96 6.41 -15.79
CA HIS A 100 -14.16 7.84 -15.66
C HIS A 100 -13.34 8.47 -14.54
N PHE A 101 -12.96 9.73 -14.74
CA PHE A 101 -12.58 10.70 -13.71
C PHE A 101 -13.70 11.72 -13.61
N ARG A 102 -14.18 11.99 -12.39
CA ARG A 102 -15.24 12.96 -12.13
C ARG A 102 -14.74 14.09 -11.26
N TYR A 103 -15.07 15.30 -11.65
CA TYR A 103 -14.86 16.52 -10.89
C TYR A 103 -16.23 16.94 -10.36
N CYS A 104 -16.38 17.09 -9.05
CA CYS A 104 -17.68 17.27 -8.43
C CYS A 104 -17.59 18.07 -7.12
N THR A 105 -18.72 18.56 -6.66
CA THR A 105 -18.80 19.15 -5.31
C THR A 105 -18.80 18.08 -4.23
N SER A 106 -19.42 16.94 -4.48
CA SER A 106 -19.35 15.70 -3.72
C SER A 106 -19.70 14.55 -4.65
N VAL A 107 -19.46 13.31 -4.22
CA VAL A 107 -19.72 12.09 -5.01
C VAL A 107 -21.17 12.02 -5.49
N LEU A 108 -22.12 12.37 -4.61
CA LEU A 108 -23.56 12.43 -4.92
C LEU A 108 -24.06 13.84 -5.26
N GLY A 109 -23.17 14.84 -5.26
CA GLY A 109 -23.52 16.24 -5.51
C GLY A 109 -23.45 16.65 -6.97
N THR A 110 -23.21 17.96 -7.20
CA THR A 110 -23.13 18.52 -8.54
C THR A 110 -21.87 18.07 -9.26
N GLN A 111 -22.02 17.46 -10.43
CA GLN A 111 -20.91 17.18 -11.33
C GLN A 111 -20.47 18.49 -12.01
N ILE A 112 -19.17 18.80 -11.91
CA ILE A 112 -18.54 19.94 -12.56
C ILE A 112 -18.04 19.52 -13.95
N ALA A 113 -17.36 18.36 -14.02
CA ALA A 113 -16.86 17.78 -15.26
C ALA A 113 -16.72 16.26 -15.13
N ALA A 114 -16.63 15.57 -16.26
CA ALA A 114 -16.25 14.17 -16.32
C ALA A 114 -15.31 13.95 -17.51
N GLN A 115 -14.35 13.06 -17.32
CA GLN A 115 -13.43 12.65 -18.36
C GLN A 115 -13.42 11.12 -18.45
N ASP A 116 -13.67 10.60 -19.65
CA ASP A 116 -13.47 9.20 -19.96
C ASP A 116 -12.01 9.02 -20.40
N HIS A 117 -11.17 8.45 -19.53
CA HIS A 117 -9.75 8.24 -19.80
C HIS A 117 -9.45 6.93 -20.55
N MET A 118 -10.50 6.18 -20.89
CA MET A 118 -10.45 4.97 -21.72
C MET A 118 -11.08 5.21 -23.10
N ALA A 119 -11.33 6.47 -23.48
CA ALA A 119 -11.87 6.83 -24.77
C ALA A 119 -10.83 7.52 -25.65
N GLY A 120 -11.15 7.63 -26.95
CA GLY A 120 -10.37 8.40 -27.90
C GLY A 120 -9.26 7.61 -28.60
N ARG A 121 -8.50 8.33 -29.44
CA ARG A 121 -7.48 7.74 -30.33
C ARG A 121 -6.33 7.11 -29.56
N GLU A 122 -5.95 7.69 -28.42
CA GLU A 122 -4.84 7.18 -27.61
C GLU A 122 -5.16 5.80 -27.00
N TRP A 123 -6.41 5.63 -26.54
CA TRP A 123 -6.87 4.34 -26.02
C TRP A 123 -6.98 3.29 -27.11
N ALA A 124 -7.54 3.66 -28.29
CA ALA A 124 -7.63 2.76 -29.44
C ALA A 124 -6.22 2.29 -29.86
N ALA A 125 -5.28 3.23 -30.04
CA ALA A 125 -3.90 2.90 -30.39
C ALA A 125 -3.21 2.01 -29.35
N LEU A 126 -3.44 2.26 -28.06
CA LEU A 126 -2.89 1.42 -27.00
C LEU A 126 -3.41 -0.03 -27.09
N SER A 127 -4.70 -0.19 -27.37
CA SER A 127 -5.33 -1.52 -27.51
C SER A 127 -4.83 -2.29 -28.74
N GLU A 128 -4.36 -1.58 -29.77
CA GLU A 128 -3.70 -2.21 -30.93
C GLU A 128 -2.25 -2.61 -30.64
N MET A 129 -1.54 -1.84 -29.79
CA MET A 129 -0.13 -2.07 -29.48
C MET A 129 0.11 -3.19 -28.48
N THR A 130 -0.85 -3.55 -27.66
CA THR A 130 -0.65 -4.55 -26.60
C THR A 130 -1.88 -5.43 -26.38
N PRO A 131 -1.69 -6.76 -26.24
CA PRO A 131 -2.77 -7.67 -25.86
C PRO A 131 -3.12 -7.59 -24.36
N SER A 132 -2.35 -6.83 -23.58
CA SER A 132 -2.46 -6.73 -22.12
C SER A 132 -2.76 -5.29 -21.68
N PRO A 133 -3.97 -4.76 -21.96
CA PRO A 133 -4.35 -3.42 -21.52
C PRO A 133 -4.30 -3.31 -20.00
N MET A 134 -4.24 -2.08 -19.50
CA MET A 134 -4.19 -1.80 -18.06
C MET A 134 -5.32 -2.47 -17.28
N ALA A 135 -5.12 -2.66 -15.98
CA ALA A 135 -6.08 -3.23 -15.06
C ALA A 135 -6.25 -2.35 -13.81
N HIS A 136 -7.42 -2.42 -13.21
CA HIS A 136 -7.72 -1.75 -11.95
C HIS A 136 -7.87 -2.78 -10.84
N LEU A 137 -6.86 -2.88 -9.98
CA LEU A 137 -6.84 -3.83 -8.87
C LEU A 137 -6.01 -3.25 -7.72
N SER A 138 -6.56 -3.28 -6.50
CA SER A 138 -5.85 -2.77 -5.33
C SER A 138 -4.54 -3.54 -5.07
N GLN A 139 -3.49 -2.84 -4.66
CA GLN A 139 -2.17 -3.44 -4.42
C GLN A 139 -2.22 -4.66 -3.48
N PRO A 140 -2.99 -4.69 -2.37
CA PRO A 140 -3.07 -5.89 -1.53
C PRO A 140 -3.59 -7.13 -2.26
N LYS A 141 -4.56 -6.97 -3.18
CA LYS A 141 -5.07 -8.07 -4.00
C LYS A 141 -4.03 -8.55 -5.01
N LEU A 142 -3.32 -7.61 -5.66
CA LEU A 142 -2.19 -7.96 -6.53
C LEU A 142 -1.07 -8.69 -5.77
N GLU A 143 -0.71 -8.21 -4.58
CA GLU A 143 0.30 -8.86 -3.73
C GLU A 143 -0.13 -10.28 -3.33
N ALA A 144 -1.41 -10.52 -3.08
CA ALA A 144 -1.94 -11.85 -2.79
C ALA A 144 -1.79 -12.82 -3.98
N ILE A 145 -2.12 -12.36 -5.20
CA ILE A 145 -1.94 -13.13 -6.43
C ILE A 145 -0.46 -13.46 -6.65
N LEU A 146 0.41 -12.46 -6.54
CA LEU A 146 1.85 -12.64 -6.75
C LEU A 146 2.49 -13.53 -5.67
N ARG A 147 2.02 -13.47 -4.43
CA ARG A 147 2.47 -14.33 -3.35
C ARG A 147 2.09 -15.78 -3.61
N ALA A 148 0.83 -16.03 -3.97
CA ALA A 148 0.37 -17.37 -4.31
C ALA A 148 1.17 -17.95 -5.49
N GLU A 149 1.50 -17.14 -6.49
CA GLU A 149 2.34 -17.56 -7.61
C GLU A 149 3.79 -17.84 -7.20
N ALA A 150 4.38 -16.98 -6.34
CA ALA A 150 5.72 -17.19 -5.82
C ALA A 150 5.81 -18.47 -4.95
N GLU A 151 4.81 -18.73 -4.11
CA GLU A 151 4.69 -19.95 -3.31
C GLU A 151 4.50 -21.20 -4.20
N ARG A 152 3.67 -21.12 -5.23
CA ARG A 152 3.47 -22.20 -6.20
C ARG A 152 4.73 -22.57 -6.96
N ARG A 153 5.57 -21.59 -7.28
CA ARG A 153 6.87 -21.75 -7.96
C ARG A 153 8.02 -22.09 -7.04
N ALA A 154 7.81 -22.05 -5.73
CA ALA A 154 8.86 -22.23 -4.72
C ALA A 154 9.52 -23.65 -4.72
N LEU A 155 9.26 -24.44 -5.74
CA LEU A 155 9.91 -25.72 -5.99
C LEU A 155 11.39 -25.48 -6.36
N GLY A 156 12.31 -26.18 -5.72
CA GLY A 156 13.72 -26.15 -6.08
C GLY A 156 14.59 -25.18 -5.28
N GLY A 157 14.22 -24.86 -4.04
CA GLY A 157 15.06 -24.09 -3.10
C GLY A 157 14.77 -22.61 -3.01
N THR A 158 13.66 -22.14 -3.62
CA THR A 158 13.12 -20.79 -3.37
C THR A 158 12.36 -20.79 -2.04
N GLU A 159 12.61 -19.79 -1.20
CA GLU A 159 11.96 -19.63 0.11
C GLU A 159 11.43 -18.20 0.31
N LEU A 160 10.22 -18.10 0.88
CA LEU A 160 9.60 -16.83 1.26
C LEU A 160 9.55 -16.72 2.79
N LEU A 161 10.38 -15.85 3.37
CA LEU A 161 10.43 -15.59 4.80
C LEU A 161 9.62 -14.33 5.14
N SER A 162 8.42 -14.52 5.68
CA SER A 162 7.62 -13.43 6.26
C SER A 162 8.00 -13.19 7.71
N GLY A 163 8.00 -11.93 8.16
CA GLY A 163 8.39 -11.54 9.49
C GLY A 163 9.93 -11.44 9.69
N TYR A 164 10.71 -11.34 8.61
CA TYR A 164 12.15 -11.18 8.68
C TYR A 164 12.61 -9.86 8.05
N GLU A 165 13.41 -9.11 8.82
CA GLU A 165 14.01 -7.85 8.41
C GLU A 165 15.50 -8.03 8.11
N CYS A 166 15.96 -7.54 6.97
CA CYS A 166 17.38 -7.40 6.68
C CYS A 166 17.93 -6.22 7.51
N VAL A 167 18.75 -6.55 8.53
CA VAL A 167 19.29 -5.53 9.46
C VAL A 167 20.65 -5.02 9.07
N SER A 168 21.44 -5.83 8.35
CA SER A 168 22.74 -5.42 7.80
C SER A 168 23.14 -6.34 6.65
N PHE A 169 24.08 -5.86 5.83
CA PHE A 169 24.71 -6.67 4.81
C PHE A 169 26.15 -6.17 4.55
N ALA A 170 26.97 -7.05 4.03
CA ALA A 170 28.32 -6.73 3.59
C ALA A 170 28.57 -7.33 2.21
N GLN A 171 29.11 -6.52 1.29
CA GLN A 171 29.51 -6.95 -0.03
C GLN A 171 31.00 -7.35 -0.02
N HIS A 172 31.32 -8.45 -0.65
CA HIS A 172 32.68 -8.97 -0.82
C HIS A 172 32.91 -9.51 -2.23
N GLY A 173 34.11 -9.98 -2.55
CA GLY A 173 34.45 -10.44 -3.89
C GLY A 173 33.67 -11.67 -4.39
N GLY A 174 33.06 -12.43 -3.50
CA GLY A 174 32.27 -13.63 -3.81
C GLY A 174 30.75 -13.44 -3.65
N GLY A 175 30.26 -12.22 -3.41
CA GLY A 175 28.83 -11.98 -3.23
C GLY A 175 28.48 -11.04 -2.08
N VAL A 176 27.40 -11.36 -1.38
CA VAL A 176 26.86 -10.58 -0.26
C VAL A 176 26.57 -11.50 0.93
N THR A 177 26.98 -11.08 2.12
CA THR A 177 26.55 -11.69 3.38
C THR A 177 25.56 -10.74 4.06
N ALA A 178 24.35 -11.20 4.33
CA ALA A 178 23.30 -10.43 4.98
C ALA A 178 22.89 -11.04 6.33
N GLN A 179 22.51 -10.19 7.27
CA GLN A 179 21.93 -10.58 8.54
C GLN A 179 20.42 -10.29 8.52
N LEU A 180 19.63 -11.33 8.65
CA LEU A 180 18.19 -11.24 8.80
C LEU A 180 17.83 -11.45 10.27
N ARG A 181 16.83 -10.73 10.75
CA ARG A 181 16.29 -10.83 12.09
C ARG A 181 14.79 -11.01 12.05
N ARG A 182 14.28 -11.92 12.84
CA ARG A 182 12.82 -12.06 13.00
C ARG A 182 12.25 -10.83 13.68
N VAL A 183 11.18 -10.27 13.11
CA VAL A 183 10.45 -9.14 13.69
C VAL A 183 9.40 -9.70 14.64
N VAL A 184 9.62 -9.56 15.94
CA VAL A 184 8.58 -9.83 16.94
C VAL A 184 7.56 -8.70 16.82
N SER A 185 6.39 -9.00 16.28
CA SER A 185 5.33 -7.99 16.12
C SER A 185 4.75 -7.66 17.50
N PRO A 186 4.82 -6.42 17.98
CA PRO A 186 3.88 -5.99 18.99
C PRO A 186 2.48 -6.06 18.36
N ALA A 187 1.51 -6.57 19.13
CA ALA A 187 0.14 -6.80 18.70
C ALA A 187 -0.43 -5.65 17.86
N ALA A 188 -1.24 -5.99 16.89
CA ALA A 188 -1.82 -5.23 15.76
C ALA A 188 -2.46 -3.85 16.04
N SER A 189 -1.79 -2.89 16.67
CA SER A 189 -2.36 -1.58 17.01
C SER A 189 -1.54 -0.35 16.58
N ALA A 190 -0.51 -0.47 15.74
CA ALA A 190 0.26 0.72 15.33
C ALA A 190 -0.27 1.29 14.02
N SER A 191 -0.80 2.50 14.08
CA SER A 191 -1.15 3.33 12.92
C SER A 191 0.05 3.49 11.97
N TYR A 192 -0.24 3.61 10.67
CA TYR A 192 0.74 3.66 9.57
C TYR A 192 1.85 4.71 9.74
N GLY A 193 1.57 5.85 10.41
CA GLY A 193 2.54 6.93 10.65
C GLY A 193 3.58 6.63 11.73
N ALA A 194 3.21 5.90 12.78
CA ALA A 194 4.09 5.64 13.93
C ALA A 194 5.26 4.66 13.62
N ARG A 195 5.16 3.88 12.54
CA ARG A 195 6.18 2.89 12.16
C ARG A 195 7.43 3.50 11.50
N TYR A 196 7.39 4.76 11.09
CA TYR A 196 8.52 5.43 10.45
C TYR A 196 9.32 6.34 11.38
N SER A 197 8.79 6.68 12.56
CA SER A 197 9.45 7.59 13.53
C SER A 197 10.10 6.90 14.71
N ALA A 198 9.83 5.62 14.98
CA ALA A 198 10.38 4.93 16.13
C ALA A 198 11.70 4.22 15.78
N VAL A 199 12.81 4.94 15.85
CA VAL A 199 14.07 4.37 16.34
C VAL A 199 13.89 4.25 17.86
N GLY A 200 13.15 3.21 18.27
CA GLY A 200 12.92 2.91 19.67
C GLY A 200 14.15 2.29 20.31
N THR A 201 14.85 3.06 21.12
CA THR A 201 15.68 2.55 22.22
C THR A 201 14.72 2.00 23.28
N GLY A 202 14.46 0.72 23.27
CA GLY A 202 13.64 0.04 24.27
C GLY A 202 14.07 -1.42 24.35
N ALA A 203 14.84 -1.73 25.37
CA ALA A 203 15.27 -3.04 25.73
C ALA A 203 14.11 -3.88 26.25
N ASP A 204 13.88 -5.06 25.62
CA ASP A 204 13.52 -6.29 26.31
C ASP A 204 14.39 -7.39 25.73
N ALA A 205 15.43 -7.72 26.47
CA ALA A 205 16.64 -8.40 26.00
C ALA A 205 16.70 -9.88 26.41
N ASP A 206 15.57 -10.62 26.49
CA ASP A 206 15.62 -11.99 26.98
C ASP A 206 15.06 -13.09 26.05
N ALA A 207 14.66 -12.78 24.84
CA ALA A 207 14.52 -13.79 23.79
C ALA A 207 15.59 -13.54 22.74
N ALA A 208 16.62 -14.37 22.64
CA ALA A 208 17.60 -14.31 21.56
C ALA A 208 16.83 -14.31 20.22
N PRO A 209 16.87 -13.23 19.44
CA PRO A 209 16.12 -13.19 18.20
C PRO A 209 16.70 -14.28 17.30
N ASP A 210 15.82 -15.03 16.62
CA ASP A 210 16.22 -15.99 15.58
C ASP A 210 16.94 -15.21 14.48
N ALA A 211 18.25 -15.04 14.63
CA ALA A 211 19.10 -14.38 13.64
C ALA A 211 19.48 -15.42 12.59
N LEU A 212 19.31 -15.06 11.34
CA LEU A 212 19.66 -15.87 10.17
C LEU A 212 20.72 -15.13 9.34
N THR A 213 21.86 -15.77 9.15
CA THR A 213 22.88 -15.30 8.19
C THR A 213 22.57 -15.86 6.82
N VAL A 214 22.54 -14.99 5.81
CA VAL A 214 22.35 -15.39 4.41
C VAL A 214 23.55 -14.97 3.60
N GLU A 215 24.20 -15.92 2.93
CA GLU A 215 25.19 -15.70 1.90
C GLU A 215 24.52 -15.81 0.55
N ALA A 216 24.69 -14.78 -0.30
CA ALA A 216 24.09 -14.75 -1.63
C ALA A 216 25.09 -14.22 -2.67
N ASP A 217 24.97 -14.73 -3.91
CA ASP A 217 25.77 -14.18 -5.00
C ASP A 217 25.23 -12.79 -5.38
N TYR A 218 23.91 -12.57 -5.27
CA TYR A 218 23.22 -11.33 -5.58
C TYR A 218 22.23 -10.92 -4.47
N LEU A 219 22.12 -9.60 -4.24
CA LEU A 219 21.07 -9.02 -3.40
C LEU A 219 20.19 -8.09 -4.25
N LEU A 220 18.89 -8.36 -4.30
CA LEU A 220 17.89 -7.53 -4.93
C LEU A 220 17.16 -6.71 -3.87
N ALA A 221 17.33 -5.39 -3.89
CA ALA A 221 16.67 -4.48 -2.96
C ALA A 221 15.30 -4.07 -3.50
N CYS A 222 14.27 -4.77 -3.05
CA CYS A 222 12.86 -4.55 -3.39
C CYS A 222 12.07 -3.94 -2.21
N ASP A 223 12.75 -3.28 -1.27
CA ASP A 223 12.22 -2.75 -0.01
C ASP A 223 11.53 -1.37 -0.15
N GLY A 224 11.36 -0.91 -1.39
CA GLY A 224 10.47 0.19 -1.78
C GLY A 224 11.07 1.58 -1.66
N ALA A 225 10.23 2.60 -1.70
CA ALA A 225 10.62 4.01 -1.75
C ALA A 225 11.50 4.45 -0.56
N HIS A 226 11.28 3.86 0.61
CA HIS A 226 12.06 4.10 1.83
C HIS A 226 13.16 3.06 2.05
N SER A 227 13.70 2.49 0.99
CA SER A 227 14.69 1.42 1.01
C SER A 227 15.84 1.69 1.99
N ARG A 228 16.00 0.78 2.96
CA ARG A 228 17.11 0.79 3.90
C ARG A 228 18.39 0.31 3.23
N VAL A 229 18.27 -0.61 2.29
CA VAL A 229 19.41 -1.08 1.49
C VAL A 229 20.00 0.08 0.70
N ARG A 230 19.16 0.87 0.01
CA ARG A 230 19.60 2.09 -0.69
C ARG A 230 20.31 3.06 0.24
N GLN A 231 19.72 3.33 1.42
CA GLN A 231 20.29 4.26 2.42
C GLN A 231 21.64 3.77 2.94
N ALA A 232 21.76 2.49 3.26
CA ALA A 232 23.01 1.89 3.72
C ALA A 232 24.13 1.98 2.66
N LEU A 233 23.76 1.95 1.38
CA LEU A 233 24.70 2.14 0.26
C LEU A 233 25.07 3.60 0.00
N GLY A 234 24.48 4.56 0.72
CA GLY A 234 24.65 5.98 0.48
C GLY A 234 24.06 6.49 -0.85
N LEU A 235 23.19 5.70 -1.49
CA LEU A 235 22.56 6.07 -2.75
C LEU A 235 21.43 7.07 -2.52
N ARG A 236 21.51 8.20 -3.23
CA ARG A 236 20.55 9.29 -3.11
C ARG A 236 19.41 9.15 -4.12
N LEU A 237 18.26 9.71 -3.73
CA LEU A 237 17.17 9.97 -4.66
C LEU A 237 17.33 11.39 -5.19
N ARG A 238 17.34 11.55 -6.52
CA ARG A 238 17.38 12.84 -7.21
C ARG A 238 15.98 13.22 -7.65
N GLY A 239 15.63 14.47 -7.50
CA GLY A 239 14.31 15.01 -7.86
C GLY A 239 13.90 16.14 -6.93
N PRO A 240 12.78 16.80 -7.22
CA PRO A 240 12.28 17.93 -6.45
C PRO A 240 11.92 17.56 -5.01
N ALA A 241 11.70 18.58 -4.17
CA ALA A 241 11.04 18.42 -2.90
C ALA A 241 9.68 17.73 -3.04
N PRO A 242 9.06 17.21 -1.97
CA PRO A 242 7.72 16.64 -2.06
C PRO A 242 6.75 17.63 -2.72
N LEU A 243 5.98 17.14 -3.70
CA LEU A 243 5.03 17.95 -4.47
C LEU A 243 3.79 18.26 -3.65
N GLN A 244 3.31 17.28 -2.89
CA GLN A 244 2.09 17.39 -2.08
C GLN A 244 2.12 16.36 -0.95
N HIS A 245 1.60 16.72 0.21
CA HIS A 245 1.38 15.81 1.35
C HIS A 245 -0.09 15.44 1.44
N PHE A 246 -0.35 14.19 1.84
CA PHE A 246 -1.71 13.66 1.96
C PHE A 246 -1.90 12.85 3.25
N LYS A 247 -3.11 12.96 3.83
CA LYS A 247 -3.69 11.90 4.65
C LYS A 247 -4.42 10.95 3.72
N SER A 248 -4.03 9.69 3.73
CA SER A 248 -4.65 8.62 2.97
C SER A 248 -5.56 7.82 3.90
N VAL A 249 -6.86 7.81 3.62
CA VAL A 249 -7.87 7.20 4.48
C VAL A 249 -8.55 6.07 3.73
N HIS A 250 -8.33 4.84 4.17
CA HIS A 250 -9.05 3.67 3.68
C HIS A 250 -10.39 3.57 4.41
N PHE A 251 -11.47 3.52 3.67
CA PHE A 251 -12.83 3.41 4.23
C PHE A 251 -13.72 2.52 3.36
N VAL A 252 -14.83 2.08 3.94
CA VAL A 252 -15.83 1.24 3.27
C VAL A 252 -17.17 1.94 3.31
N ALA A 253 -17.82 2.07 2.15
CA ALA A 253 -19.11 2.73 1.96
C ALA A 253 -19.99 1.92 0.97
N PRO A 254 -20.50 0.74 1.34
CA PRO A 254 -21.25 -0.13 0.43
C PRO A 254 -22.56 0.50 -0.07
N ALA A 255 -23.16 1.40 0.71
CA ALA A 255 -24.38 2.11 0.32
C ALA A 255 -24.21 3.03 -0.91
N LEU A 256 -22.96 3.36 -1.30
CA LEU A 256 -22.70 4.16 -2.49
C LEU A 256 -22.96 3.40 -3.79
N ALA A 257 -22.66 2.10 -3.85
CA ALA A 257 -22.71 1.34 -5.08
C ALA A 257 -24.07 1.42 -5.83
N PRO A 258 -25.21 1.17 -5.19
CA PRO A 258 -26.50 1.28 -5.86
C PRO A 258 -26.81 2.71 -6.31
N LEU A 259 -26.48 3.72 -5.51
CA LEU A 259 -26.72 5.13 -5.82
C LEU A 259 -25.90 5.61 -7.01
N LEU A 260 -24.66 5.14 -7.14
CA LEU A 260 -23.78 5.49 -8.25
C LEU A 260 -24.31 4.87 -9.54
N ARG A 261 -24.68 3.58 -9.51
CA ARG A 261 -25.21 2.88 -10.68
C ARG A 261 -26.52 3.46 -11.17
N GLU A 262 -27.47 3.74 -10.27
CA GLU A 262 -28.76 4.34 -10.60
C GLU A 262 -28.59 5.68 -11.35
N ARG A 263 -27.53 6.44 -11.04
CA ARG A 263 -27.30 7.77 -11.60
C ARG A 263 -26.23 7.79 -12.70
N GLY A 264 -25.64 6.65 -13.04
CA GLY A 264 -24.51 6.58 -13.99
C GLY A 264 -23.31 7.42 -13.53
N LEU A 265 -23.02 7.40 -12.23
CA LEU A 265 -21.96 8.19 -11.61
C LEU A 265 -20.70 7.38 -11.28
N GLU A 266 -20.60 6.13 -11.72
CA GLU A 266 -19.42 5.31 -11.47
C GLU A 266 -18.17 5.96 -12.07
N ALA A 267 -17.06 5.88 -11.33
CA ALA A 267 -15.78 6.39 -11.75
C ALA A 267 -14.65 5.79 -10.89
N MET A 268 -13.44 5.82 -11.40
CA MET A 268 -12.23 5.45 -10.64
C MET A 268 -11.84 6.55 -9.65
N LEU A 269 -11.89 7.81 -10.09
CA LEU A 269 -11.47 8.96 -9.30
C LEU A 269 -12.58 10.01 -9.26
N TYR A 270 -12.80 10.52 -8.04
CA TYR A 270 -13.67 11.64 -7.77
C TYR A 270 -12.85 12.78 -7.16
N PHE A 271 -12.67 13.84 -7.91
CA PHE A 271 -12.05 15.08 -7.44
C PHE A 271 -13.13 15.95 -6.81
N CYS A 272 -13.19 15.96 -5.49
CA CYS A 272 -14.20 16.66 -4.72
C CYS A 272 -13.71 18.05 -4.31
N PHE A 273 -14.54 19.06 -4.58
CA PHE A 273 -14.25 20.48 -4.27
C PHE A 273 -15.47 21.10 -3.58
N ASN A 274 -15.42 21.24 -2.26
CA ASN A 274 -16.44 21.93 -1.49
C ASN A 274 -15.85 22.69 -0.29
N ARG A 275 -16.69 23.44 0.43
CA ARG A 275 -16.24 24.22 1.59
C ARG A 275 -15.74 23.37 2.75
N GLY A 276 -16.21 22.13 2.87
CA GLY A 276 -15.82 21.22 3.96
C GLY A 276 -14.55 20.42 3.68
N ALA A 277 -14.23 20.19 2.39
CA ALA A 277 -13.04 19.44 2.01
C ALA A 277 -12.67 19.64 0.54
N VAL A 278 -11.37 19.53 0.28
CA VAL A 278 -10.81 19.24 -1.05
C VAL A 278 -10.15 17.88 -0.93
N ALA A 279 -10.56 16.92 -1.76
CA ALA A 279 -10.02 15.57 -1.70
C ALA A 279 -10.13 14.85 -3.04
N VAL A 280 -9.32 13.80 -3.20
CA VAL A 280 -9.48 12.82 -4.27
C VAL A 280 -9.95 11.51 -3.64
N LEU A 281 -11.14 11.04 -4.00
CA LEU A 281 -11.62 9.73 -3.62
C LEU A 281 -11.31 8.75 -4.74
N VAL A 282 -10.67 7.65 -4.38
CA VAL A 282 -10.35 6.54 -5.27
C VAL A 282 -11.29 5.39 -4.97
N ALA A 283 -12.11 5.01 -5.94
CA ALA A 283 -12.93 3.81 -5.85
C ALA A 283 -12.07 2.59 -6.19
N HIS A 284 -11.63 1.84 -5.20
CA HIS A 284 -10.90 0.59 -5.42
C HIS A 284 -11.81 -0.54 -5.90
N ASN A 285 -13.04 -0.57 -5.41
CA ASN A 285 -14.08 -1.48 -5.85
C ASN A 285 -15.44 -0.92 -5.43
N ILE A 286 -16.20 -0.40 -6.38
CA ILE A 286 -17.52 0.21 -6.12
C ILE A 286 -18.49 -0.84 -5.57
N SER A 287 -18.52 -2.05 -6.17
CA SER A 287 -19.43 -3.13 -5.79
C SER A 287 -19.21 -3.62 -4.36
N GLN A 288 -17.96 -3.60 -3.86
CA GLN A 288 -17.60 -3.96 -2.50
C GLN A 288 -17.60 -2.74 -1.56
N GLY A 289 -17.82 -1.55 -2.10
CA GLY A 289 -17.77 -0.29 -1.34
C GLY A 289 -16.38 0.05 -0.81
N GLU A 290 -15.29 -0.37 -1.48
CA GLU A 290 -13.92 -0.16 -1.03
C GLU A 290 -13.33 1.12 -1.62
N TRP A 291 -12.91 2.05 -0.75
CA TRP A 291 -12.49 3.39 -1.12
C TRP A 291 -11.23 3.83 -0.39
N VAL A 292 -10.47 4.72 -1.05
CA VAL A 292 -9.41 5.49 -0.40
C VAL A 292 -9.62 6.98 -0.66
N ALA A 293 -9.70 7.78 0.40
CA ALA A 293 -9.68 9.24 0.29
C ALA A 293 -8.25 9.76 0.45
N GLN A 294 -7.84 10.64 -0.45
CA GLN A 294 -6.59 11.40 -0.39
C GLN A 294 -6.92 12.83 -0.01
N LEU A 295 -6.68 13.19 1.24
CA LEU A 295 -6.91 14.53 1.80
C LEU A 295 -5.59 15.29 1.77
N PRO A 296 -5.41 16.29 0.90
CA PRO A 296 -4.18 17.07 0.82
C PRO A 296 -4.01 17.95 2.05
N PHE A 297 -2.78 18.13 2.50
CA PHE A 297 -2.42 19.14 3.49
C PHE A 297 -1.07 19.79 3.16
N PHE A 298 -0.85 20.98 3.69
CA PHE A 298 0.31 21.81 3.41
C PHE A 298 1.12 21.99 4.70
N PRO A 299 2.25 21.27 4.89
CA PRO A 299 3.12 21.45 6.04
C PRO A 299 3.57 22.92 6.16
N GLY A 300 3.53 23.46 7.37
CA GLY A 300 3.82 24.87 7.64
C GLY A 300 2.61 25.82 7.59
N LEU A 301 1.52 25.42 6.89
CA LEU A 301 0.23 26.12 6.93
C LEU A 301 -0.81 25.37 7.75
N GLN A 302 -0.67 24.05 7.80
CA GLN A 302 -1.58 23.15 8.51
C GLN A 302 -0.77 22.17 9.34
N ASP A 303 -1.22 21.94 10.57
CA ASP A 303 -0.68 20.89 11.41
C ASP A 303 -1.18 19.52 10.90
N ALA A 304 -0.25 18.62 10.61
CA ALA A 304 -0.58 17.27 10.20
C ALA A 304 -1.31 16.47 11.31
N GLU A 305 -1.10 16.83 12.58
CA GLU A 305 -1.77 16.19 13.72
C GLU A 305 -3.21 16.70 13.87
N ALA A 306 -3.52 17.93 13.45
CA ALA A 306 -4.87 18.46 13.42
C ALA A 306 -5.79 17.70 12.40
N LEU A 307 -5.21 17.03 11.40
CA LEU A 307 -5.91 16.09 10.54
C LEU A 307 -5.99 14.71 11.20
N ASP A 308 -6.61 14.68 12.36
CA ASP A 308 -6.88 13.47 13.12
C ASP A 308 -7.97 12.59 12.47
N ARG A 309 -8.40 11.53 13.17
CA ARG A 309 -9.45 10.64 12.68
C ARG A 309 -10.79 11.37 12.53
N ALA A 310 -11.13 12.29 13.44
CA ALA A 310 -12.38 13.02 13.39
C ALA A 310 -12.43 14.00 12.21
N ALA A 311 -11.35 14.77 12.00
CA ALA A 311 -11.22 15.68 10.87
C ALA A 311 -11.22 14.93 9.52
N CYS A 312 -10.53 13.80 9.43
CA CYS A 312 -10.56 12.94 8.24
C CYS A 312 -11.96 12.40 7.96
N THR A 313 -12.68 11.95 9.01
CA THR A 313 -14.05 11.45 8.88
C THR A 313 -15.01 12.56 8.41
N ALA A 314 -14.91 13.77 8.98
CA ALA A 314 -15.72 14.92 8.55
C ALA A 314 -15.43 15.29 7.08
N GLY A 315 -14.16 15.30 6.68
CA GLY A 315 -13.74 15.55 5.28
C GLY A 315 -14.33 14.52 4.31
N ILE A 316 -14.30 13.23 4.65
CA ILE A 316 -14.92 12.17 3.84
C ILE A 316 -16.44 12.37 3.75
N ALA A 317 -17.13 12.62 4.88
CA ALA A 317 -18.58 12.87 4.88
C ALA A 317 -18.94 14.04 3.94
N ALA A 318 -18.19 15.14 3.98
CA ALA A 318 -18.38 16.27 3.08
C ALA A 318 -18.17 15.91 1.60
N CYS A 319 -17.21 15.01 1.30
CA CYS A 319 -16.94 14.55 -0.05
C CYS A 319 -17.96 13.52 -0.55
N LEU A 320 -18.55 12.69 0.30
CA LEU A 320 -19.58 11.74 -0.11
C LEU A 320 -20.89 12.45 -0.45
N GLY A 321 -21.25 13.47 0.33
CA GLY A 321 -22.50 14.20 0.19
C GLY A 321 -23.65 13.54 0.97
N THR A 322 -24.88 14.01 0.69
CA THR A 322 -26.09 13.60 1.39
C THR A 322 -26.92 12.63 0.57
N LEU A 323 -27.60 11.73 1.26
CA LEU A 323 -28.59 10.84 0.63
C LEU A 323 -29.77 11.69 0.09
N PRO A 324 -30.31 11.32 -1.06
CA PRO A 324 -31.55 11.93 -1.56
C PRO A 324 -32.69 11.72 -0.57
N THR A 325 -33.58 12.70 -0.46
CA THR A 325 -34.82 12.59 0.32
C THR A 325 -35.65 11.40 -0.18
N GLY A 326 -35.95 10.44 0.71
CA GLY A 326 -36.66 9.21 0.37
C GLY A 326 -35.83 7.92 0.40
N HIS A 327 -34.52 7.98 0.45
CA HIS A 327 -33.67 6.81 0.65
C HIS A 327 -33.42 6.61 2.15
N ALA A 328 -34.13 5.67 2.75
CA ALA A 328 -33.81 5.21 4.10
C ALA A 328 -32.50 4.44 4.07
N ALA A 329 -31.50 4.89 4.85
CA ALA A 329 -30.29 4.11 5.08
C ALA A 329 -30.70 2.82 5.82
N THR A 330 -30.63 1.68 5.15
CA THR A 330 -30.72 0.39 5.84
C THR A 330 -29.43 0.23 6.63
N PRO A 331 -29.48 0.23 7.98
CA PRO A 331 -28.27 0.01 8.77
C PRO A 331 -27.73 -1.40 8.48
N PRO A 332 -26.40 -1.58 8.42
CA PRO A 332 -25.83 -2.92 8.36
C PRO A 332 -26.26 -3.66 9.63
N SER A 333 -26.76 -4.90 9.46
CA SER A 333 -27.21 -5.78 10.53
C SER A 333 -26.14 -5.87 11.63
N PRO A 334 -26.47 -5.58 12.89
CA PRO A 334 -25.51 -5.70 13.98
C PRO A 334 -25.28 -7.18 14.28
N PHE A 335 -24.02 -7.59 14.30
CA PHE A 335 -23.64 -8.82 14.96
C PHE A 335 -24.05 -8.73 16.43
N THR A 336 -24.92 -9.63 16.82
CA THR A 336 -25.46 -9.82 18.16
C THR A 336 -24.33 -10.00 19.18
N THR A 337 -24.22 -9.04 20.11
CA THR A 337 -23.75 -9.32 21.46
C THR A 337 -24.86 -8.92 22.44
N THR A 338 -25.41 -9.92 23.09
CA THR A 338 -26.37 -9.83 24.18
C THR A 338 -25.76 -9.15 25.39
N SER A 339 -26.39 -8.06 25.87
CA SER A 339 -26.43 -7.72 27.29
C SER A 339 -27.65 -6.84 27.58
N SER A 340 -28.36 -7.26 28.59
CA SER A 340 -29.70 -6.85 29.03
C SER A 340 -29.74 -5.56 29.84
N SER A 341 -30.85 -4.85 29.64
CA SER A 341 -31.76 -4.16 30.58
C SER A 341 -31.42 -2.78 31.13
N PRO A 342 -32.40 -2.02 31.76
CA PRO A 342 -33.76 -1.78 31.30
C PRO A 342 -34.20 -0.28 31.31
N SER A 343 -35.31 -0.04 30.67
CA SER A 343 -36.33 1.02 30.74
C SER A 343 -36.26 2.17 31.76
N SER A 344 -36.47 3.40 31.27
CA SER A 344 -37.38 4.35 31.93
C SER A 344 -37.93 5.35 30.89
N SER A 345 -39.26 5.38 30.88
CA SER A 345 -40.13 6.28 30.14
C SER A 345 -40.13 7.69 30.75
N SER A 346 -40.03 8.73 29.93
CA SER A 346 -40.70 10.02 30.26
C SER A 346 -41.04 10.75 28.96
N SER A 347 -42.33 10.90 28.75
CA SER A 347 -42.98 11.73 27.75
C SER A 347 -42.80 13.21 28.08
N SER A 348 -42.32 13.99 27.14
CA SER A 348 -42.55 15.43 27.07
C SER A 348 -42.71 15.86 25.63
N SER A 349 -43.93 16.25 25.29
CA SER A 349 -44.33 16.92 24.07
C SER A 349 -43.70 18.31 24.00
N SER A 350 -42.92 18.59 22.99
CA SER A 350 -42.61 19.95 22.57
C SER A 350 -42.61 20.02 21.05
N SER A 351 -43.50 20.83 20.54
CA SER A 351 -43.59 21.27 19.15
C SER A 351 -42.26 21.92 18.72
N GLY A 352 -41.53 21.25 17.85
CA GLY A 352 -40.29 21.76 17.27
C GLY A 352 -40.32 21.60 15.77
N SER A 353 -40.03 22.67 15.09
CA SER A 353 -39.81 22.78 13.62
C SER A 353 -39.14 21.55 13.07
N SER A 354 -39.71 20.97 12.01
CA SER A 354 -39.11 19.86 11.27
C SER A 354 -37.80 20.34 10.57
N ALA A 355 -36.69 20.26 11.27
CA ALA A 355 -35.39 20.24 10.65
C ALA A 355 -35.34 18.94 9.85
N SER A 356 -35.39 19.04 8.52
CA SER A 356 -35.16 17.91 7.63
C SER A 356 -33.78 17.32 7.98
N SER A 357 -33.76 16.14 8.56
CA SER A 357 -32.52 15.44 8.93
C SER A 357 -31.76 15.09 7.65
N VAL A 358 -30.68 15.81 7.39
CA VAL A 358 -29.79 15.55 6.28
C VAL A 358 -29.05 14.25 6.59
N THR A 359 -29.40 13.17 5.89
CA THR A 359 -28.78 11.86 6.10
C THR A 359 -27.51 11.77 5.29
N VAL A 360 -26.38 11.62 5.95
CA VAL A 360 -25.06 11.39 5.30
C VAL A 360 -24.98 9.92 4.87
N VAL A 361 -24.26 9.66 3.76
CA VAL A 361 -23.96 8.29 3.32
C VAL A 361 -23.17 7.56 4.42
N PRO A 362 -23.63 6.40 4.90
CA PRO A 362 -22.93 5.66 5.93
C PRO A 362 -21.61 5.08 5.39
N PHE A 363 -20.55 5.21 6.18
CA PHE A 363 -19.23 4.66 5.87
C PHE A 363 -18.45 4.32 7.14
N GLU A 364 -17.45 3.46 7.01
CA GLU A 364 -16.56 3.05 8.10
C GLU A 364 -15.10 3.29 7.73
N VAL A 365 -14.37 4.06 8.54
CA VAL A 365 -12.91 4.27 8.37
C VAL A 365 -12.15 3.06 8.89
N LYS A 366 -11.42 2.38 8.02
CA LYS A 366 -10.59 1.20 8.34
C LYS A 366 -9.19 1.58 8.80
N SER A 367 -8.50 2.47 8.07
CA SER A 367 -7.15 2.89 8.42
C SER A 367 -6.84 4.27 7.88
N ILE A 368 -5.91 4.97 8.55
CA ILE A 368 -5.40 6.28 8.14
C ILE A 368 -3.88 6.20 8.05
N GLY A 369 -3.35 6.73 6.97
CA GLY A 369 -1.92 6.86 6.74
C GLY A 369 -1.54 8.28 6.29
N SER A 370 -0.25 8.58 6.28
CA SER A 370 0.29 9.80 5.70
C SER A 370 1.33 9.46 4.66
N TRP A 371 1.37 10.20 3.57
CA TRP A 371 2.41 10.07 2.56
C TRP A 371 2.66 11.39 1.84
N ALA A 372 3.81 11.48 1.18
CA ALA A 372 4.16 12.63 0.37
C ALA A 372 4.36 12.19 -1.08
N MET A 373 3.67 12.86 -1.99
CA MET A 373 3.88 12.71 -3.42
C MET A 373 5.26 13.25 -3.78
N SER A 374 6.11 12.42 -4.38
CA SER A 374 7.46 12.77 -4.75
C SER A 374 7.77 12.27 -6.15
N SER A 375 8.43 13.11 -6.95
CA SER A 375 8.97 12.73 -8.26
C SER A 375 10.48 12.60 -8.14
N LYS A 376 10.94 11.45 -7.60
CA LYS A 376 12.36 11.20 -7.34
C LYS A 376 12.80 9.89 -7.96
N VAL A 377 14.01 9.88 -8.52
CA VAL A 377 14.65 8.71 -9.13
C VAL A 377 15.96 8.43 -8.41
N ILE A 378 16.27 7.16 -8.22
CA ILE A 378 17.57 6.75 -7.68
C ILE A 378 18.69 7.09 -8.65
N GLU A 379 19.85 7.54 -8.15
CA GLU A 379 20.99 7.92 -8.98
C GLU A 379 21.69 6.74 -9.64
N ARG A 380 21.58 5.53 -9.10
CA ARG A 380 22.13 4.29 -9.65
C ARG A 380 21.24 3.10 -9.29
N LEU A 381 21.04 2.20 -10.25
CA LEU A 381 20.25 0.98 -10.09
C LEU A 381 21.09 -0.23 -9.65
N SER A 382 22.41 -0.16 -9.84
CA SER A 382 23.31 -1.27 -9.47
C SER A 382 24.63 -0.75 -8.91
N LEU A 383 25.24 -1.52 -8.01
CA LEU A 383 26.54 -1.26 -7.43
C LEU A 383 27.40 -2.53 -7.43
N GLY A 384 28.68 -2.37 -7.84
CA GLY A 384 29.70 -3.41 -7.80
C GLY A 384 29.85 -4.20 -9.11
N ARG A 385 31.02 -4.82 -9.29
CA ARG A 385 31.22 -5.89 -10.25
C ARG A 385 30.76 -7.18 -9.58
N GLY A 386 29.62 -7.69 -10.00
CA GLY A 386 29.06 -8.91 -9.45
C GLY A 386 28.08 -8.65 -8.30
N GLY A 387 26.92 -8.08 -8.58
CA GLY A 387 25.80 -8.59 -7.90
C GLY A 387 24.96 -7.80 -6.96
N MET A 388 24.96 -6.48 -6.89
CA MET A 388 23.86 -5.82 -6.22
C MET A 388 23.08 -4.92 -7.18
N GLN A 389 21.84 -5.32 -7.50
CA GLN A 389 20.92 -4.48 -8.22
C GLN A 389 19.87 -3.93 -7.26
N VAL A 390 19.78 -2.61 -7.20
CA VAL A 390 18.71 -1.94 -6.46
C VAL A 390 17.58 -1.64 -7.44
N LEU A 391 16.55 -2.45 -7.45
CA LEU A 391 15.32 -2.17 -8.18
C LEU A 391 14.42 -1.30 -7.30
N THR A 392 14.21 -0.06 -7.68
CA THR A 392 13.27 0.83 -6.99
C THR A 392 11.98 0.94 -7.77
N THR A 393 10.86 0.96 -7.06
CA THR A 393 9.50 1.06 -7.62
C THR A 393 9.06 2.49 -7.93
N ALA A 394 9.98 3.45 -8.06
CA ALA A 394 9.61 4.77 -8.51
C ALA A 394 9.29 4.72 -10.02
N PRO A 395 8.08 5.11 -10.46
CA PRO A 395 7.80 5.20 -11.88
C PRO A 395 8.75 6.22 -12.52
N PRO A 396 9.19 6.00 -13.77
CA PRO A 396 9.96 6.99 -14.49
C PRO A 396 9.15 8.28 -14.61
N PRO A 397 9.79 9.46 -14.58
CA PRO A 397 9.10 10.72 -14.85
C PRO A 397 8.50 10.63 -16.25
N LEU A 398 7.23 11.07 -16.37
CA LEU A 398 6.60 11.26 -17.66
C LEU A 398 7.48 12.25 -18.46
N PRO A 399 7.73 11.99 -19.75
CA PRO A 399 8.46 12.92 -20.57
C PRO A 399 7.73 14.25 -20.60
N HIS A 400 8.43 15.32 -20.27
CA HIS A 400 7.92 16.68 -20.45
C HIS A 400 7.65 16.89 -21.94
N ARG A 401 6.38 17.09 -22.29
CA ARG A 401 5.95 17.76 -23.50
C ARG A 401 5.49 19.17 -23.16
#